data_9855898972af898b88962c8c7af275e9
#
_entry.id   9855898972af898b88962c8c7af275e9
#
_cell.length_a   1.000
_cell.length_b   1.000
_cell.length_c   1.000
_cell.angle_alpha   90.00
_cell.angle_beta   90.00
_cell.angle_gamma   90.00
#
_symmetry.space_group_name_H-M   'P 1'
#
loop_
_entity.id
_entity.type
_entity.pdbx_description
1 polymer ?
#
loop_
_entity_poly.entity_id
_entity_poly.type
_entity_poly.pdbx_seq_one_letter_code
_entity_poly.pdbx_strand_id
1 'polypeptide(L)' 'MNFHIGDLVKIEQGQGKNDIGIVLDYRSTGRFYPSIELTIKLSCGRTIRKDYKTVEKLGENND' A
#
# COMPACT_ATOMS: atom_id res chain seq x y z
N MET A 1 4.35 11.06 -4.84
CA MET A 1 4.11 9.71 -4.35
C MET A 1 4.58 8.70 -5.38
N ASN A 2 5.19 7.61 -4.91
CA ASN A 2 5.72 6.63 -5.83
C ASN A 2 4.83 5.43 -6.10
N PHE A 3 3.62 5.44 -5.60
CA PHE A 3 2.72 4.30 -5.79
C PHE A 3 1.72 4.59 -6.90
N HIS A 4 1.42 3.56 -7.67
CA HIS A 4 0.44 3.65 -8.74
C HIS A 4 -0.55 2.49 -8.60
N ILE A 5 -1.74 2.68 -9.12
CA ILE A 5 -2.74 1.62 -9.13
C ILE A 5 -2.16 0.45 -9.91
N GLY A 6 -2.24 -0.73 -9.34
CA GLY A 6 -1.69 -1.93 -9.94
C GLY A 6 -0.33 -2.34 -9.41
N ASP A 7 0.29 -1.49 -8.58
CA ASP A 7 1.60 -1.83 -8.03
C ASP A 7 1.48 -2.95 -7.00
N LEU A 8 2.49 -3.80 -6.99
CA LEU A 8 2.58 -4.83 -5.96
C LEU A 8 3.27 -4.25 -4.75
N VAL A 9 2.76 -4.54 -3.58
CA VAL A 9 3.28 -4.00 -2.33
C VAL A 9 3.35 -5.10 -1.27
N LYS A 10 4.23 -4.87 -0.29
CA LYS A 10 4.37 -5.77 0.84
C LYS A 10 3.89 -5.04 2.09
N ILE A 11 3.09 -5.70 2.89
CA ILE A 11 2.54 -5.14 4.09
C ILE A 11 2.90 -6.02 5.25
N GLU A 12 3.45 -5.42 6.30
CA GLU A 12 3.80 -6.17 7.47
C GLU A 12 2.56 -6.31 8.34
N GLN A 13 2.19 -7.54 8.62
CA GLN A 13 0.99 -7.80 9.38
C GLN A 13 1.25 -7.98 10.86
N GLY A 14 2.46 -7.76 11.30
CA GLY A 14 2.79 -7.95 12.70
C GLY A 14 3.41 -9.31 12.92
N GLN A 15 4.10 -9.46 14.05
CA GLN A 15 4.72 -10.73 14.41
C GLN A 15 5.62 -11.28 13.30
N GLY A 16 6.22 -10.41 12.53
CA GLY A 16 7.13 -10.84 11.49
C GLY A 16 6.46 -11.40 10.25
N LYS A 17 5.14 -11.34 10.16
CA LYS A 17 4.46 -11.86 9.00
C LYS A 17 4.24 -10.76 7.99
N ASN A 18 4.42 -11.09 6.74
CA ASN A 18 4.22 -10.15 5.65
C ASN A 18 3.16 -10.68 4.71
N ASP A 19 2.47 -9.78 4.08
CA ASP A 19 1.49 -10.15 3.07
C ASP A 19 1.77 -9.33 1.82
N ILE A 20 1.31 -9.79 0.70
CA ILE A 20 1.52 -9.11 -0.58
C ILE A 20 0.16 -8.71 -1.11
N GLY A 21 0.08 -7.51 -1.63
CA GLY A 21 -1.16 -7.03 -2.18
C GLY A 21 -0.95 -6.18 -3.40
N ILE A 22 -2.05 -5.71 -3.96
CA ILE A 22 -2.04 -4.85 -5.13
C ILE A 22 -2.78 -3.58 -4.79
N VAL A 23 -2.22 -2.46 -5.19
CA VAL A 23 -2.84 -1.16 -4.96
C VAL A 23 -4.03 -1.02 -5.90
N LEU A 24 -5.22 -0.86 -5.33
CA LEU A 24 -6.42 -0.70 -6.12
C LEU A 24 -6.77 0.78 -6.31
N ASP A 25 -6.45 1.60 -5.31
CA ASP A 25 -6.84 3.00 -5.36
C ASP A 25 -6.02 3.77 -4.33
N TYR A 26 -6.10 5.08 -4.36
CA TYR A 26 -5.44 5.89 -3.37
C TYR A 26 -6.20 7.19 -3.25
N ARG A 27 -6.05 7.87 -2.13
CA ARG A 27 -6.67 9.16 -1.95
C ARG A 27 -5.87 9.96 -0.94
N SER A 28 -5.95 11.27 -1.06
CA SER A 28 -5.32 12.14 -0.10
C SER A 28 -6.19 12.23 1.14
N THR A 29 -5.57 12.18 2.30
CA THR A 29 -6.27 12.33 3.56
C THR A 29 -5.51 13.33 4.40
N GLY A 30 -6.12 13.82 5.45
CA GLY A 30 -5.46 14.73 6.36
C GLY A 30 -5.70 16.17 5.97
N ARG A 31 -5.96 17.00 6.99
CA ARG A 31 -6.20 18.37 6.76
C ARG A 31 -4.95 19.17 6.93
N PHE A 32 -4.23 18.94 8.00
CA PHE A 32 -3.06 19.72 8.30
C PHE A 32 -1.80 19.00 7.87
N TYR A 33 -1.83 17.67 7.87
CA TYR A 33 -0.68 16.89 7.47
C TYR A 33 -1.13 15.98 6.36
N PRO A 34 -1.07 16.43 5.14
CA PRO A 34 -1.54 15.62 4.00
C PRO A 34 -0.88 14.26 3.98
N SER A 35 -1.64 13.25 3.75
CA SER A 35 -1.15 11.89 3.67
C SER A 35 -1.88 11.19 2.53
N ILE A 36 -1.37 10.04 2.15
CA ILE A 36 -1.97 9.25 1.07
C ILE A 36 -2.38 7.92 1.66
N GLU A 37 -3.64 7.58 1.51
CA GLU A 37 -4.15 6.31 1.97
C GLU A 37 -4.31 5.40 0.76
N LEU A 38 -3.71 4.23 0.81
CA LEU A 38 -3.80 3.27 -0.28
C LEU A 38 -4.84 2.22 0.06
N THR A 39 -5.64 1.86 -0.93
CA THR A 39 -6.58 0.75 -0.82
C THR A 39 -5.90 -0.43 -1.49
N ILE A 40 -5.70 -1.50 -0.76
CA ILE A 40 -4.89 -2.61 -1.21
C ILE A 40 -5.66 -3.91 -1.08
N LYS A 41 -5.63 -4.72 -2.13
CA LYS A 41 -6.23 -6.03 -2.08
C LYS A 41 -5.13 -7.03 -1.80
N LEU A 42 -5.24 -7.74 -0.71
CA LEU A 42 -4.23 -8.71 -0.30
C LEU A 42 -4.38 -10.01 -1.08
N SER A 43 -3.32 -10.81 -1.06
CA SER A 43 -3.32 -12.07 -1.77
C SER A 43 -4.40 -13.01 -1.27
N CYS A 44 -4.83 -12.86 -0.03
CA CYS A 44 -5.90 -13.70 0.49
C CYS A 44 -7.29 -13.23 0.06
N GLY A 45 -7.38 -12.13 -0.64
CA GLY A 45 -8.67 -11.62 -1.11
C GLY A 45 -9.25 -10.50 -0.29
N ARG A 46 -8.66 -10.19 0.86
CA ARG A 46 -9.19 -9.11 1.70
C ARG A 46 -8.71 -7.77 1.16
N THR A 47 -9.52 -6.76 1.36
CA THR A 47 -9.16 -5.40 0.98
C THR A 47 -8.93 -4.59 2.24
N ILE A 48 -7.80 -3.91 2.31
CA ILE A 48 -7.46 -3.10 3.47
C ILE A 48 -7.03 -1.73 3.01
N ARG A 49 -6.93 -0.80 3.95
CA ARG A 49 -6.43 0.54 3.68
C ARG A 49 -5.24 0.80 4.58
N LYS A 50 -4.19 1.37 4.01
CA LYS A 50 -2.99 1.67 4.76
C LYS A 50 -2.41 2.99 4.31
N ASP A 51 -1.75 3.67 5.23
CA ASP A 51 -1.01 4.88 4.91
C ASP A 51 0.18 4.46 4.04
N TYR A 52 0.45 5.21 3.00
CA TYR A 52 1.50 4.82 2.06
C TYR A 52 2.87 4.70 2.73
N LYS A 53 3.07 5.36 3.86
CA LYS A 53 4.36 5.28 4.54
C LYS A 53 4.58 3.95 5.22
N THR A 54 3.53 3.17 5.41
CA THR A 54 3.64 1.89 6.08
C THR A 54 3.66 0.73 5.11
N VAL A 55 3.77 1.02 3.82
CA VAL A 55 3.69 0.01 2.78
C VAL A 55 4.98 0.04 1.98
N GLU A 56 5.50 -1.12 1.68
CA GLU A 56 6.74 -1.22 0.92
C GLU A 56 6.44 -1.66 -0.50
N LYS A 57 6.95 -0.93 -1.46
CA LYS A 57 6.73 -1.26 -2.87
C LYS A 57 7.61 -2.42 -3.28
N LEU A 58 7.03 -3.41 -3.91
CA LEU A 58 7.76 -4.54 -4.41
C LEU A 58 8.02 -4.38 -5.90
N GLY A 59 9.01 -5.08 -6.38
CA GLY A 59 9.26 -5.08 -7.81
C GLY A 59 9.57 -3.72 -8.34
N GLU A 60 10.21 -2.90 -7.57
CA GLU A 60 10.50 -1.59 -7.97
C GLU A 60 11.32 -1.58 -9.15
N ASN A 61 10.89 -0.90 -10.15
CA ASN A 61 11.60 -0.89 -11.27
C ASN A 61 12.10 0.40 -11.53
N ASN A 62 13.05 0.80 -11.16
CA ASN A 62 13.51 2.06 -11.26
C ASN A 62 13.84 2.51 -12.49
N ASP A 63 13.45 2.09 -13.42
CA ASP A 63 13.77 2.56 -14.62
C ASP A 63 13.25 3.67 -15.08
#